data_59f3ad956122580831b2b1c3ce7321c7
#
_entry.id   59f3ad956122580831b2b1c3ce7321c7
#
_cell.length_a   1.000
_cell.length_b   1.000
_cell.length_c   1.000
_cell.angle_alpha   90.00
_cell.angle_beta   90.00
_cell.angle_gamma   90.00
#
_symmetry.space_group_name_H-M   'P 1'
#
loop_
_entity.id
_entity.type
_entity.pdbx_description
1 polymer ?
#
loop_
_entity_poly.entity_id
_entity_poly.type
_entity_poly.pdbx_seq_one_letter_code
_entity_poly.pdbx_strand_id
1 'polypeptide(L)'
;MAIPFVAGRKAEHEKFAGAEDTYTIEALMHDGKALQSATSHFFGNGFPDAFGIKYVDKNNELHSAYETSWGWSTRSIGALIMVHGDDDGLVLPPHVAPVECRIIPIAQHKEGVLDRSYALLDELKKAGYRVKIDDSDKSTGWKFSEQEILGIPTRIEIGPKDIEKNQVVVVRRDNREKIVVSLDEIAVKLREILEQEQQDMYNRAEEFLNSHIDTATTMDEMLRSSKPTVDL
;
A
#
# COMPACT_ATOMS: atom_id res chain seq x y z
N MET A 1 -2.42 -1.55 -2.67
CA MET A 1 -1.21 -1.54 -1.82
C MET A 1 0.04 -1.09 -2.59
N ALA A 2 -0.06 -0.81 -3.89
CA ALA A 2 1.07 -0.45 -4.78
C ALA A 2 2.22 -1.48 -4.76
N ILE A 3 1.90 -2.77 -4.66
CA ILE A 3 2.85 -3.86 -4.60
C ILE A 3 2.64 -4.75 -5.82
N PRO A 4 3.60 -4.85 -6.74
CA PRO A 4 3.60 -5.85 -7.80
C PRO A 4 3.85 -7.25 -7.21
N PHE A 5 3.41 -8.28 -7.91
CA PHE A 5 3.58 -9.66 -7.48
C PHE A 5 3.79 -10.60 -8.64
N VAL A 6 4.41 -11.73 -8.36
CA VAL A 6 4.48 -12.87 -9.26
C VAL A 6 3.39 -13.86 -8.85
N ALA A 7 2.56 -14.26 -9.81
CA ALA A 7 1.54 -15.28 -9.60
C ALA A 7 2.04 -16.63 -10.12
N GLY A 8 1.75 -17.70 -9.39
CA GLY A 8 2.18 -19.03 -9.76
C GLY A 8 1.34 -20.14 -9.14
N ARG A 9 1.48 -21.36 -9.70
CA ARG A 9 0.96 -22.61 -9.14
C ARG A 9 2.05 -23.23 -8.26
N LYS A 10 1.70 -23.60 -7.04
CA LYS A 10 2.63 -24.27 -6.12
C LYS A 10 2.98 -25.68 -6.58
N ALA A 11 4.23 -26.07 -6.32
CA ALA A 11 4.67 -27.44 -6.52
C ALA A 11 3.94 -28.40 -5.56
N GLU A 12 3.93 -29.71 -5.89
CA GLU A 12 3.20 -30.72 -5.11
C GLU A 12 3.55 -30.71 -3.62
N HIS A 13 4.84 -30.55 -3.29
CA HIS A 13 5.32 -30.57 -1.90
C HIS A 13 5.02 -29.28 -1.12
N GLU A 14 4.62 -28.19 -1.79
CA GLU A 14 4.31 -26.91 -1.18
C GLU A 14 2.81 -26.64 -1.07
N LYS A 15 1.99 -27.47 -1.71
CA LYS A 15 0.53 -27.34 -1.65
C LYS A 15 0.02 -27.53 -0.24
N PHE A 16 -1.10 -26.89 0.07
CA PHE A 16 -1.83 -27.18 1.29
C PHE A 16 -2.31 -28.65 1.28
N ALA A 17 -2.19 -29.31 2.41
CA ALA A 17 -2.57 -30.72 2.55
C ALA A 17 -4.06 -30.92 2.19
N GLY A 18 -4.33 -31.80 1.23
CA GLY A 18 -5.67 -32.06 0.70
C GLY A 18 -6.11 -31.15 -0.45
N ALA A 19 -5.30 -30.15 -0.85
CA ALA A 19 -5.58 -29.38 -2.04
C ALA A 19 -5.16 -30.12 -3.33
N GLU A 20 -6.03 -30.17 -4.32
CA GLU A 20 -5.69 -30.62 -5.66
C GLU A 20 -4.79 -29.61 -6.36
N ASP A 21 -5.12 -28.31 -6.21
CA ASP A 21 -4.35 -27.20 -6.73
C ASP A 21 -4.22 -26.07 -5.71
N THR A 22 -3.06 -25.40 -5.73
CA THR A 22 -2.81 -24.18 -4.95
C THR A 22 -2.13 -23.14 -5.82
N TYR A 23 -2.75 -21.99 -5.93
CA TYR A 23 -2.17 -20.79 -6.54
C TYR A 23 -1.74 -19.81 -5.46
N THR A 24 -0.66 -19.08 -5.73
CA THR A 24 -0.09 -18.07 -4.84
C THR A 24 0.22 -16.79 -5.59
N ILE A 25 0.20 -15.68 -4.86
CA ILE A 25 0.85 -14.44 -5.27
C ILE A 25 1.95 -14.11 -4.28
N GLU A 26 3.13 -13.78 -4.79
CA GLU A 26 4.32 -13.51 -3.99
C GLU A 26 4.93 -12.18 -4.38
N ALA A 27 5.24 -11.37 -3.38
CA ALA A 27 5.86 -10.06 -3.55
C ALA A 27 7.34 -10.12 -3.17
N LEU A 28 8.17 -9.34 -3.87
CA LEU A 28 9.60 -9.24 -3.55
C LEU A 28 9.80 -8.17 -2.47
N MET A 29 10.51 -8.55 -1.41
CA MET A 29 10.88 -7.66 -0.30
C MET A 29 12.24 -7.02 -0.54
N HIS A 30 12.56 -5.92 0.15
CA HIS A 30 13.83 -5.21 0.02
C HIS A 30 15.07 -6.09 0.28
N ASP A 31 14.92 -7.12 1.09
CA ASP A 31 16.00 -8.08 1.37
C ASP A 31 16.17 -9.16 0.28
N GLY A 32 15.50 -9.00 -0.85
CA GLY A 32 15.54 -9.93 -1.98
C GLY A 32 14.77 -11.24 -1.78
N LYS A 33 13.98 -11.36 -0.70
CA LYS A 33 13.17 -12.55 -0.45
C LYS A 33 11.75 -12.38 -0.96
N ALA A 34 11.20 -13.47 -1.51
CA ALA A 34 9.79 -13.52 -1.88
C ALA A 34 8.92 -13.76 -0.65
N LEU A 35 7.84 -12.98 -0.52
CA LEU A 35 6.85 -13.13 0.53
C LEU A 35 5.52 -13.58 -0.07
N GLN A 36 5.04 -14.76 0.34
CA GLN A 36 3.70 -15.21 0.00
C GLN A 36 2.66 -14.25 0.59
N SER A 37 1.93 -13.58 -0.28
CA SER A 37 0.97 -12.53 0.10
C SER A 37 -0.46 -13.07 0.20
N ALA A 38 -0.87 -13.95 -0.72
CA ALA A 38 -2.17 -14.62 -0.69
C ALA A 38 -2.09 -15.98 -1.38
N THR A 39 -3.04 -16.88 -1.06
CA THR A 39 -3.20 -18.18 -1.72
C THR A 39 -4.65 -18.42 -2.08
N SER A 40 -4.84 -19.23 -3.12
CA SER A 40 -6.13 -19.79 -3.51
C SER A 40 -5.97 -21.30 -3.66
N HIS A 41 -6.80 -22.07 -2.98
CA HIS A 41 -6.78 -23.52 -2.97
C HIS A 41 -8.03 -24.07 -3.66
N PHE A 42 -7.85 -25.10 -4.46
CA PHE A 42 -8.92 -25.94 -4.97
C PHE A 42 -8.81 -27.29 -4.30
N PHE A 43 -9.85 -27.71 -3.57
CA PHE A 43 -9.87 -28.96 -2.82
C PHE A 43 -10.64 -30.09 -3.52
N GLY A 44 -11.21 -29.80 -4.71
CA GLY A 44 -12.12 -30.75 -5.34
C GLY A 44 -13.28 -31.07 -4.40
N ASN A 45 -13.61 -32.33 -4.25
CA ASN A 45 -14.65 -32.82 -3.33
C ASN A 45 -14.08 -33.56 -2.10
N GLY A 46 -12.77 -33.59 -1.88
CA GLY A 46 -12.14 -34.34 -0.80
C GLY A 46 -12.61 -33.96 0.60
N PHE A 47 -12.56 -32.68 0.95
CA PHE A 47 -13.09 -32.21 2.24
C PHE A 47 -14.62 -32.28 2.32
N PRO A 48 -15.39 -31.87 1.31
CA PRO A 48 -16.84 -32.07 1.30
C PRO A 48 -17.28 -33.52 1.50
N ASP A 49 -16.61 -34.49 0.92
CA ASP A 49 -16.91 -35.90 1.13
C ASP A 49 -16.61 -36.32 2.58
N ALA A 50 -15.46 -35.93 3.12
CA ALA A 50 -15.07 -36.23 4.49
C ALA A 50 -16.04 -35.62 5.54
N PHE A 51 -16.55 -34.42 5.28
CA PHE A 51 -17.50 -33.73 6.16
C PHE A 51 -18.98 -33.98 5.83
N GLY A 52 -19.29 -34.78 4.79
CA GLY A 52 -20.66 -35.08 4.39
C GLY A 52 -21.41 -33.90 3.77
N ILE A 53 -20.67 -32.93 3.17
CA ILE A 53 -21.23 -31.73 2.53
C ILE A 53 -21.74 -32.12 1.15
N LYS A 54 -23.07 -32.20 1.00
CA LYS A 54 -23.73 -32.62 -0.23
C LYS A 54 -24.84 -31.65 -0.64
N TYR A 55 -25.13 -31.63 -1.92
CA TYR A 55 -26.25 -30.89 -2.49
C TYR A 55 -27.06 -31.77 -3.42
N VAL A 56 -28.31 -31.40 -3.64
CA VAL A 56 -29.20 -32.06 -4.60
C VAL A 56 -29.23 -31.23 -5.88
N ASP A 57 -28.95 -31.84 -6.99
CA ASP A 57 -28.98 -31.19 -8.28
C ASP A 57 -30.38 -31.01 -8.87
N LYS A 58 -30.51 -30.40 -10.04
CA LYS A 58 -31.77 -30.18 -10.76
C LYS A 58 -32.50 -31.48 -11.17
N ASN A 59 -31.79 -32.62 -11.20
CA ASN A 59 -32.35 -33.94 -11.50
C ASN A 59 -32.77 -34.70 -10.21
N ASN A 60 -32.69 -34.07 -9.06
CA ASN A 60 -32.93 -34.65 -7.75
C ASN A 60 -31.89 -35.72 -7.36
N GLU A 61 -30.66 -35.61 -7.88
CA GLU A 61 -29.53 -36.48 -7.54
C GLU A 61 -28.63 -35.82 -6.49
N LEU A 62 -28.11 -36.65 -5.56
CA LEU A 62 -27.27 -36.19 -4.47
C LEU A 62 -25.78 -36.21 -4.90
N HIS A 63 -25.12 -35.06 -4.86
CA HIS A 63 -23.72 -34.89 -5.22
C HIS A 63 -22.90 -34.30 -4.09
N SER A 64 -21.61 -34.62 -4.03
CA SER A 64 -20.65 -33.90 -3.20
C SER A 64 -20.33 -32.53 -3.80
N ALA A 65 -20.26 -31.52 -2.98
CA ALA A 65 -19.87 -30.19 -3.41
C ALA A 65 -18.38 -30.16 -3.82
N TYR A 66 -18.00 -29.17 -4.63
CA TYR A 66 -16.60 -28.81 -4.81
C TYR A 66 -16.28 -27.63 -3.89
N GLU A 67 -15.06 -27.62 -3.35
CA GLU A 67 -14.63 -26.61 -2.40
C GLU A 67 -13.44 -25.82 -2.91
N THR A 68 -13.50 -24.51 -2.73
CA THR A 68 -12.37 -23.60 -2.90
C THR A 68 -12.16 -22.78 -1.63
N SER A 69 -10.93 -22.47 -1.32
CA SER A 69 -10.59 -21.57 -0.22
C SER A 69 -9.52 -20.60 -0.68
N TRP A 70 -9.63 -19.36 -0.28
CA TRP A 70 -8.59 -18.37 -0.52
C TRP A 70 -8.48 -17.45 0.68
N GLY A 71 -7.25 -16.98 0.91
CA GLY A 71 -6.95 -16.19 2.08
C GLY A 71 -5.92 -15.11 1.85
N TRP A 72 -6.15 -13.99 2.50
CA TRP A 72 -5.26 -12.87 2.61
C TRP A 72 -5.17 -12.48 4.08
N SER A 73 -3.96 -12.46 4.64
CA SER A 73 -3.76 -12.24 6.07
C SER A 73 -3.06 -10.92 6.37
N THR A 74 -2.93 -10.60 7.66
CA THR A 74 -2.17 -9.44 8.15
C THR A 74 -0.68 -9.46 7.77
N ARG A 75 -0.15 -10.57 7.23
CA ARG A 75 1.19 -10.65 6.62
C ARG A 75 1.38 -9.58 5.54
N SER A 76 0.33 -9.20 4.82
CA SER A 76 0.38 -8.14 3.80
C SER A 76 0.67 -6.74 4.37
N ILE A 77 0.42 -6.50 5.67
CA ILE A 77 0.85 -5.28 6.35
C ILE A 77 2.39 -5.28 6.45
N GLY A 78 2.98 -6.42 6.83
CA GLY A 78 4.44 -6.61 6.82
C GLY A 78 5.02 -6.41 5.41
N ALA A 79 4.39 -6.99 4.38
CA ALA A 79 4.79 -6.77 2.99
C ALA A 79 4.80 -5.29 2.61
N LEU A 80 3.76 -4.54 2.97
CA LEU A 80 3.66 -3.11 2.69
C LEU A 80 4.81 -2.32 3.34
N ILE A 81 5.13 -2.63 4.60
CA ILE A 81 6.23 -1.99 5.32
C ILE A 81 7.57 -2.31 4.66
N MET A 82 7.79 -3.57 4.31
CA MET A 82 9.06 -4.03 3.73
C MET A 82 9.26 -3.62 2.26
N VAL A 83 8.19 -3.29 1.53
CA VAL A 83 8.29 -2.82 0.14
C VAL A 83 8.44 -1.30 0.06
N HIS A 84 7.77 -0.55 0.93
CA HIS A 84 7.68 0.90 0.78
C HIS A 84 8.33 1.69 1.90
N GLY A 85 8.48 1.12 3.11
CA GLY A 85 9.07 1.81 4.26
C GLY A 85 10.51 2.25 4.00
N ASP A 86 10.92 3.32 4.66
CA ASP A 86 12.29 3.84 4.64
C ASP A 86 12.82 4.06 6.07
N ASP A 87 14.03 4.62 6.21
CA ASP A 87 14.68 4.86 7.50
C ASP A 87 13.95 5.90 8.37
N ASP A 88 13.07 6.71 7.78
CA ASP A 88 12.28 7.73 8.48
C ASP A 88 10.91 7.19 8.96
N GLY A 89 10.52 6.00 8.54
CA GLY A 89 9.30 5.35 8.99
C GLY A 89 8.46 4.70 7.89
N LEU A 90 7.14 4.67 8.10
CA LEU A 90 6.20 4.12 7.13
C LEU A 90 6.09 5.03 5.90
N VAL A 91 5.82 4.40 4.74
CA VAL A 91 5.38 5.06 3.51
C VAL A 91 4.12 4.34 3.05
N LEU A 92 2.97 4.91 3.35
CA LEU A 92 1.70 4.26 3.05
C LEU A 92 1.18 4.69 1.68
N PRO A 93 0.88 3.73 0.79
CA PRO A 93 0.20 4.06 -0.47
C PRO A 93 -1.14 4.75 -0.22
N PRO A 94 -1.46 5.83 -0.94
CA PRO A 94 -2.67 6.62 -0.73
C PRO A 94 -3.97 5.80 -0.67
N HIS A 95 -4.12 4.79 -1.52
CA HIS A 95 -5.35 3.98 -1.58
C HIS A 95 -5.64 3.16 -0.30
N VAL A 96 -4.62 2.87 0.51
CA VAL A 96 -4.78 2.07 1.74
C VAL A 96 -4.49 2.86 3.02
N ALA A 97 -3.97 4.06 2.92
CA ALA A 97 -3.66 4.89 4.08
C ALA A 97 -4.94 5.27 4.86
N PRO A 98 -5.00 5.06 6.17
CA PRO A 98 -6.16 5.48 6.97
C PRO A 98 -6.37 6.99 6.97
N VAL A 99 -5.29 7.74 6.76
CA VAL A 99 -5.26 9.20 6.60
C VAL A 99 -4.46 9.48 5.34
N GLU A 100 -5.07 10.11 4.33
CA GLU A 100 -4.41 10.45 3.06
C GLU A 100 -3.60 11.74 3.17
N CYS A 101 -4.08 12.65 4.01
CA CYS A 101 -3.50 13.96 4.14
C CYS A 101 -3.57 14.47 5.57
N ARG A 102 -2.50 15.10 6.03
CA ARG A 102 -2.46 15.83 7.31
C ARG A 102 -2.23 17.31 7.05
N ILE A 103 -3.14 18.16 7.54
CA ILE A 103 -2.95 19.62 7.52
C ILE A 103 -2.11 20.00 8.71
N ILE A 104 -1.03 20.75 8.47
CA ILE A 104 -0.12 21.25 9.51
C ILE A 104 -0.10 22.78 9.44
N PRO A 105 -0.79 23.45 10.39
CA PRO A 105 -0.76 24.90 10.50
C PRO A 105 0.64 25.38 10.92
N ILE A 106 1.24 26.25 10.11
CA ILE A 106 2.54 26.85 10.38
C ILE A 106 2.34 28.18 11.10
N ALA A 107 3.02 28.35 12.25
CA ALA A 107 2.81 29.51 13.12
C ALA A 107 1.32 29.70 13.52
N GLN A 108 0.71 28.62 13.97
CA GLN A 108 -0.74 28.54 14.28
C GLN A 108 -1.23 29.58 15.31
N HIS A 109 -0.31 30.17 16.11
CA HIS A 109 -0.61 31.24 17.07
C HIS A 109 -0.93 32.58 16.39
N LYS A 110 -0.65 32.73 15.08
CA LYS A 110 -0.99 33.94 14.33
C LYS A 110 -2.45 33.94 13.94
N GLU A 111 -3.04 35.14 13.97
CA GLU A 111 -4.44 35.37 13.63
C GLU A 111 -4.82 34.80 12.26
N GLY A 112 -5.96 34.15 12.18
CA GLY A 112 -6.55 33.58 10.94
C GLY A 112 -5.94 32.25 10.47
N VAL A 113 -4.79 31.79 10.99
CA VAL A 113 -4.13 30.56 10.51
C VAL A 113 -4.95 29.34 10.89
N LEU A 114 -5.37 29.19 12.12
CA LEU A 114 -6.21 28.06 12.54
C LEU A 114 -7.57 28.06 11.86
N ASP A 115 -8.22 29.22 11.79
CA ASP A 115 -9.55 29.35 11.17
C ASP A 115 -9.51 28.90 9.69
N ARG A 116 -8.49 29.35 8.94
CA ARG A 116 -8.33 28.93 7.54
C ARG A 116 -7.97 27.45 7.43
N SER A 117 -7.18 26.93 8.35
CA SER A 117 -6.81 25.50 8.38
C SER A 117 -8.02 24.61 8.66
N TYR A 118 -8.90 25.00 9.57
CA TYR A 118 -10.15 24.28 9.82
C TYR A 118 -11.13 24.39 8.67
N ALA A 119 -11.23 25.56 8.02
CA ALA A 119 -12.03 25.71 6.80
C ALA A 119 -11.56 24.78 5.70
N LEU A 120 -10.23 24.65 5.49
CA LEU A 120 -9.63 23.72 4.56
C LEU A 120 -9.89 22.25 4.94
N LEU A 121 -9.81 21.92 6.24
CA LEU A 121 -10.15 20.57 6.73
C LEU A 121 -11.58 20.19 6.37
N ASP A 122 -12.53 21.09 6.57
CA ASP A 122 -13.95 20.84 6.27
C ASP A 122 -14.21 20.74 4.77
N GLU A 123 -13.51 21.54 3.97
CA GLU A 123 -13.56 21.49 2.50
C GLU A 123 -13.09 20.13 1.98
N LEU A 124 -11.91 19.66 2.43
CA LEU A 124 -11.35 18.38 2.00
C LEU A 124 -12.18 17.20 2.50
N LYS A 125 -12.73 17.26 3.72
CA LYS A 125 -13.67 16.23 4.21
C LYS A 125 -14.92 16.14 3.35
N LYS A 126 -15.51 17.28 2.96
CA LYS A 126 -16.68 17.34 2.06
C LYS A 126 -16.35 16.80 0.66
N ALA A 127 -15.10 16.96 0.20
CA ALA A 127 -14.61 16.39 -1.04
C ALA A 127 -14.28 14.87 -0.93
N GLY A 128 -14.49 14.25 0.23
CA GLY A 128 -14.34 12.82 0.45
C GLY A 128 -12.95 12.36 0.84
N TYR A 129 -12.06 13.25 1.27
CA TYR A 129 -10.72 12.88 1.72
C TYR A 129 -10.69 12.37 3.16
N ARG A 130 -9.82 11.38 3.43
CA ARG A 130 -9.44 10.95 4.78
C ARG A 130 -8.38 11.90 5.34
N VAL A 131 -8.80 13.07 5.79
CA VAL A 131 -7.92 14.17 6.20
C VAL A 131 -8.01 14.42 7.70
N LYS A 132 -6.85 14.75 8.29
CA LYS A 132 -6.73 15.21 9.69
C LYS A 132 -5.92 16.50 9.76
N ILE A 133 -6.13 17.27 10.82
CA ILE A 133 -5.31 18.42 11.18
C ILE A 133 -4.44 18.10 12.40
N ASP A 134 -3.24 18.64 12.43
CA ASP A 134 -2.39 18.63 13.61
C ASP A 134 -2.25 20.06 14.15
N ASP A 135 -3.14 20.41 15.05
CA ASP A 135 -3.20 21.68 15.77
C ASP A 135 -2.56 21.61 17.15
N SER A 136 -1.81 20.54 17.45
CA SER A 136 -1.10 20.38 18.72
C SER A 136 -0.08 21.50 18.96
N ASP A 137 0.32 21.70 20.22
CA ASP A 137 1.33 22.69 20.61
C ASP A 137 2.78 22.26 20.31
N LYS A 138 2.97 21.16 19.59
CA LYS A 138 4.28 20.67 19.21
C LYS A 138 4.94 21.57 18.17
N SER A 139 6.27 21.54 18.12
CA SER A 139 7.01 22.28 17.11
C SER A 139 6.70 21.75 15.71
N THR A 140 6.82 22.62 14.70
CA THR A 140 6.60 22.25 13.29
C THR A 140 7.48 21.06 12.87
N GLY A 141 8.76 21.05 13.28
CA GLY A 141 9.67 19.94 12.99
C GLY A 141 9.19 18.61 13.58
N TRP A 142 8.67 18.64 14.83
CA TRP A 142 8.10 17.44 15.45
C TRP A 142 6.88 16.92 14.68
N LYS A 143 5.96 17.81 14.29
CA LYS A 143 4.79 17.44 13.49
C LYS A 143 5.16 16.81 12.14
N PHE A 144 6.21 17.32 11.51
CA PHE A 144 6.73 16.75 10.25
C PHE A 144 7.30 15.35 10.46
N SER A 145 8.16 15.17 11.47
CA SER A 145 8.72 13.85 11.79
C SER A 145 7.63 12.84 12.19
N GLU A 146 6.65 13.24 12.98
CA GLU A 146 5.54 12.35 13.33
C GLU A 146 4.72 11.93 12.10
N GLN A 147 4.45 12.86 11.18
CA GLN A 147 3.75 12.55 9.93
C GLN A 147 4.56 11.57 9.08
N GLU A 148 5.88 11.73 9.01
CA GLU A 148 6.80 10.86 8.29
C GLU A 148 6.87 9.46 8.92
N ILE A 149 7.01 9.36 10.25
CA ILE A 149 6.98 8.07 10.98
C ILE A 149 5.68 7.31 10.72
N LEU A 150 4.54 8.01 10.76
CA LEU A 150 3.22 7.42 10.53
C LEU A 150 2.95 7.09 9.06
N GLY A 151 3.80 7.51 8.14
CA GLY A 151 3.68 7.23 6.72
C GLY A 151 2.47 7.85 6.05
N ILE A 152 1.98 8.99 6.54
CA ILE A 152 0.84 9.66 5.93
C ILE A 152 1.28 10.19 4.55
N PRO A 153 0.57 9.82 3.45
CA PRO A 153 1.00 10.10 2.08
C PRO A 153 1.33 11.55 1.81
N THR A 154 0.47 12.47 2.23
CA THR A 154 0.69 13.89 2.01
C THR A 154 0.52 14.70 3.29
N ARG A 155 1.27 15.80 3.40
CA ARG A 155 0.96 16.87 4.35
C ARG A 155 0.70 18.16 3.60
N ILE A 156 -0.21 18.96 4.12
CA ILE A 156 -0.47 20.33 3.66
C ILE A 156 0.07 21.29 4.70
N GLU A 157 1.09 22.05 4.31
CA GLU A 157 1.65 23.14 5.12
C GLU A 157 0.90 24.42 4.77
N ILE A 158 0.33 25.10 5.76
CA ILE A 158 -0.41 26.35 5.59
C ILE A 158 0.01 27.35 6.68
N GLY A 159 0.55 28.47 6.25
CA GLY A 159 0.99 29.54 7.12
C GLY A 159 0.48 30.93 6.68
N PRO A 160 0.81 32.00 7.41
CA PRO A 160 0.32 33.35 7.09
C PRO A 160 0.63 33.80 5.67
N LYS A 161 1.86 33.53 5.21
CA LYS A 161 2.31 33.90 3.84
C LYS A 161 1.58 33.11 2.75
N ASP A 162 1.19 31.89 3.06
CA ASP A 162 0.47 31.03 2.13
C ASP A 162 -0.98 31.51 2.02
N ILE A 163 -1.58 31.87 3.13
CA ILE A 163 -2.94 32.45 3.17
C ILE A 163 -3.00 33.78 2.40
N GLU A 164 -2.04 34.67 2.60
CA GLU A 164 -1.93 35.94 1.87
C GLU A 164 -1.89 35.74 0.35
N LYS A 165 -1.27 34.63 -0.11
CA LYS A 165 -1.14 34.30 -1.52
C LYS A 165 -2.22 33.36 -2.04
N ASN A 166 -3.21 33.05 -1.23
CA ASN A 166 -4.27 32.07 -1.53
C ASN A 166 -3.72 30.72 -2.00
N GLN A 167 -2.69 30.19 -1.32
CA GLN A 167 -2.01 28.94 -1.68
C GLN A 167 -1.73 28.10 -0.44
N VAL A 168 -1.31 26.86 -0.66
CA VAL A 168 -0.74 25.93 0.32
C VAL A 168 0.46 25.21 -0.27
N VAL A 169 1.27 24.58 0.57
CA VAL A 169 2.34 23.67 0.12
C VAL A 169 1.92 22.25 0.45
N VAL A 170 1.75 21.42 -0.57
CA VAL A 170 1.54 19.97 -0.43
C VAL A 170 2.91 19.30 -0.50
N VAL A 171 3.23 18.45 0.46
CA VAL A 171 4.48 17.70 0.50
C VAL A 171 4.15 16.21 0.47
N ARG A 172 4.69 15.50 -0.50
CA ARG A 172 4.58 14.05 -0.65
C ARG A 172 5.49 13.34 0.34
N ARG A 173 5.03 12.21 0.87
CA ARG A 173 5.85 11.39 1.79
C ARG A 173 6.87 10.52 1.05
N ASP A 174 6.52 10.01 -0.12
CA ASP A 174 7.29 9.01 -0.86
C ASP A 174 8.59 9.54 -1.50
N ASN A 175 8.61 10.82 -1.89
CA ASN A 175 9.76 11.46 -2.56
C ASN A 175 10.13 12.84 -1.99
N ARG A 176 9.33 13.33 -1.00
CA ARG A 176 9.51 14.63 -0.33
C ARG A 176 9.35 15.85 -1.25
N GLU A 177 8.75 15.66 -2.42
CA GLU A 177 8.45 16.73 -3.34
C GLU A 177 7.50 17.75 -2.70
N LYS A 178 7.79 19.04 -2.91
CA LYS A 178 6.97 20.16 -2.44
C LYS A 178 6.26 20.80 -3.62
N ILE A 179 4.94 20.80 -3.57
CA ILE A 179 4.07 21.29 -4.64
C ILE A 179 3.26 22.46 -4.08
N VAL A 180 3.40 23.64 -4.69
CA VAL A 180 2.58 24.80 -4.35
C VAL A 180 1.26 24.70 -5.10
N VAL A 181 0.14 24.77 -4.36
CA VAL A 181 -1.19 24.60 -4.91
C VAL A 181 -2.08 25.76 -4.47
N SER A 182 -2.88 26.32 -5.38
CA SER A 182 -3.90 27.31 -5.04
C SER A 182 -4.96 26.70 -4.11
N LEU A 183 -5.39 27.46 -3.11
CA LEU A 183 -6.47 27.06 -2.22
C LEU A 183 -7.80 26.82 -2.97
N ASP A 184 -8.01 27.49 -4.09
CA ASP A 184 -9.22 27.32 -4.90
C ASP A 184 -9.24 26.01 -5.69
N GLU A 185 -8.06 25.38 -5.90
CA GLU A 185 -7.91 24.16 -6.68
C GLU A 185 -7.49 22.96 -5.84
N ILE A 186 -7.26 23.15 -4.53
CA ILE A 186 -6.63 22.13 -3.67
C ILE A 186 -7.40 20.82 -3.68
N ALA A 187 -8.72 20.83 -3.68
CA ALA A 187 -9.53 19.62 -3.66
C ALA A 187 -9.35 18.77 -4.94
N VAL A 188 -9.12 19.39 -6.08
CA VAL A 188 -8.85 18.67 -7.35
C VAL A 188 -7.38 18.24 -7.41
N LYS A 189 -6.48 19.18 -7.16
CA LYS A 189 -5.03 18.94 -7.25
C LYS A 189 -4.52 17.88 -6.25
N LEU A 190 -5.07 17.85 -5.05
CA LEU A 190 -4.71 16.83 -4.06
C LEU A 190 -5.05 15.41 -4.57
N ARG A 191 -6.17 15.24 -5.28
CA ARG A 191 -6.51 13.94 -5.89
C ARG A 191 -5.49 13.53 -6.95
N GLU A 192 -5.13 14.44 -7.83
CA GLU A 192 -4.09 14.19 -8.85
C GLU A 192 -2.75 13.81 -8.20
N ILE A 193 -2.33 14.53 -7.15
CA ILE A 193 -1.09 14.26 -6.41
C ILE A 193 -1.11 12.87 -5.77
N LEU A 194 -2.20 12.50 -5.09
CA LEU A 194 -2.33 11.19 -4.44
C LEU A 194 -2.37 10.04 -5.45
N GLU A 195 -3.06 10.19 -6.58
CA GLU A 195 -3.05 9.17 -7.63
C GLU A 195 -1.67 9.03 -8.28
N GLN A 196 -0.97 10.14 -8.50
CA GLN A 196 0.41 10.10 -9.00
C GLN A 196 1.34 9.43 -8.00
N GLU A 197 1.24 9.75 -6.70
CA GLU A 197 2.02 9.10 -5.64
C GLU A 197 1.77 7.59 -5.60
N GLN A 198 0.50 7.16 -5.67
CA GLN A 198 0.11 5.76 -5.75
C GLN A 198 0.77 5.04 -6.93
N GLN A 199 0.77 5.68 -8.11
CA GLN A 199 1.36 5.10 -9.32
C GLN A 199 2.88 5.08 -9.26
N ASP A 200 3.51 6.13 -8.76
CA ASP A 200 4.98 6.21 -8.63
C ASP A 200 5.49 5.16 -7.65
N MET A 201 4.79 4.93 -6.54
CA MET A 201 5.13 3.87 -5.59
C MET A 201 5.03 2.48 -6.23
N TYR A 202 3.98 2.24 -7.02
CA TYR A 202 3.85 0.98 -7.75
C TYR A 202 4.97 0.79 -8.77
N ASN A 203 5.27 1.82 -9.56
CA ASN A 203 6.30 1.77 -10.61
C ASN A 203 7.68 1.48 -10.02
N ARG A 204 8.05 2.11 -8.91
CA ARG A 204 9.33 1.83 -8.21
C ARG A 204 9.42 0.38 -7.74
N ALA A 205 8.35 -0.13 -7.15
CA ALA A 205 8.31 -1.51 -6.69
C ALA A 205 8.35 -2.50 -7.87
N GLU A 206 7.70 -2.17 -8.99
CA GLU A 206 7.71 -2.98 -10.21
C GLU A 206 9.09 -2.98 -10.88
N GLU A 207 9.75 -1.84 -10.95
CA GLU A 207 11.13 -1.74 -11.45
C GLU A 207 12.08 -2.58 -10.59
N PHE A 208 11.95 -2.50 -9.26
CA PHE A 208 12.73 -3.32 -8.34
C PHE A 208 12.45 -4.82 -8.57
N LEU A 209 11.20 -5.25 -8.65
CA LEU A 209 10.85 -6.64 -8.94
C LEU A 209 11.47 -7.10 -10.27
N ASN A 210 11.29 -6.34 -11.34
CA ASN A 210 11.76 -6.70 -12.67
C ASN A 210 13.29 -6.77 -12.76
N SER A 211 14.00 -5.93 -12.01
CA SER A 211 15.46 -5.95 -11.94
C SER A 211 16.04 -7.18 -11.22
N HIS A 212 15.19 -7.93 -10.51
CA HIS A 212 15.56 -9.15 -9.78
C HIS A 212 15.03 -10.44 -10.42
N ILE A 213 14.52 -10.35 -11.65
CA ILE A 213 14.07 -11.51 -12.44
C ILE A 213 15.13 -11.84 -13.48
N ASP A 214 15.80 -12.97 -13.31
CA ASP A 214 16.77 -13.49 -14.26
C ASP A 214 16.19 -14.65 -15.09
N THR A 215 16.74 -14.82 -16.29
CA THR A 215 16.41 -15.98 -17.16
C THR A 215 17.64 -16.88 -17.27
N ALA A 216 17.45 -18.16 -16.97
CA ALA A 216 18.47 -19.17 -17.15
C ALA A 216 18.00 -20.24 -18.15
N THR A 217 18.83 -20.56 -19.13
CA THR A 217 18.56 -21.59 -20.14
C THR A 217 19.36 -22.88 -19.89
N THR A 218 20.36 -22.79 -19.00
CA THR A 218 21.19 -23.92 -18.58
C THR A 218 21.25 -24.00 -17.05
N MET A 219 21.57 -25.20 -16.53
CA MET A 219 21.75 -25.41 -15.09
C MET A 219 22.88 -24.54 -14.52
N ASP A 220 23.96 -24.37 -15.27
CA ASP A 220 25.10 -23.56 -14.84
C ASP A 220 24.72 -22.06 -14.74
N GLU A 221 23.89 -21.55 -15.64
CA GLU A 221 23.35 -20.18 -15.55
C GLU A 221 22.45 -20.03 -14.32
N MET A 222 21.54 -20.97 -14.11
CA MET A 222 20.66 -20.98 -12.94
C MET A 222 21.44 -20.98 -11.62
N LEU A 223 22.51 -21.80 -11.52
CA LEU A 223 23.36 -21.86 -10.32
C LEU A 223 24.18 -20.57 -10.10
N ARG A 224 24.44 -19.79 -11.16
CA ARG A 224 25.11 -18.48 -11.03
C ARG A 224 24.12 -17.40 -10.57
N SER A 225 22.93 -17.36 -11.16
CA SER A 225 21.88 -16.38 -10.79
C SER A 225 21.36 -16.60 -9.36
N SER A 226 21.32 -17.86 -8.89
CA SER A 226 20.85 -18.17 -7.54
C SER A 226 21.84 -17.87 -6.41
N LYS A 227 23.06 -17.41 -6.72
CA LYS A 227 23.99 -16.98 -5.68
C LYS A 227 23.54 -15.61 -5.15
N PRO A 228 23.30 -15.48 -3.82
CA PRO A 228 23.00 -14.17 -3.26
C PRO A 228 24.18 -13.23 -3.61
N THR A 229 23.88 -12.11 -4.25
CA THR A 229 24.78 -10.96 -4.30
C THR A 229 24.87 -10.42 -2.88
N VAL A 230 25.85 -10.91 -2.12
CA VAL A 230 26.20 -10.33 -0.84
C VAL A 230 27.15 -9.18 -1.18
N ASP A 231 26.61 -8.02 -1.39
CA ASP A 231 27.38 -6.78 -1.23
C ASP A 231 27.55 -6.55 0.28
N LEU A 232 28.80 -6.81 0.73
CA LEU A 232 29.25 -6.52 2.09
C LEU A 232 29.48 -5.02 2.28
#